data_619c694f6e2e0605787a6c830b010b5c
#
_entry.id   619c694f6e2e0605787a6c830b010b5c
#
_cell.length_a   1.000
_cell.length_b   1.000
_cell.length_c   1.000
_cell.angle_alpha   90.00
_cell.angle_beta   90.00
_cell.angle_gamma   90.00
#
_symmetry.space_group_name_H-M   'P 1'
#
loop_
_entity.id
_entity.type
_entity.pdbx_description
1 polymer ?
#
loop_
_entity_poly.entity_id
_entity_poly.type
_entity_poly.pdbx_seq_one_letter_code
_entity_poly.pdbx_strand_id
1 'polypeptide(L)'
;MLEVLHIENIAIIEEADIRFEAGFNALTGETGAGKSIVIDALSAVLGQRTSRELIRTGADKAFVSAVFSGVDSAIAEEQGVTPEEDGSLLLQREIHSDGKSVCRVGGRPVTVGQLKALGSRLLNIHGQHDGQQLLDEEQHLQFLDSFGKLESLINTYTEKYNSFTAIQRKIQSLQMDESEKARRVDTLTYQINELERAKLRAGEEEELAARRNLLRNAEKFTSAVAEADYALNGDDSGDGALGMLRRAQDAVGAVRHLDDDYAGLYQRLEALYSEAYDVAATIEDKREGFDFSPNELDDVESRLDQLYRLKKKYGPSVEDMLAYLERCRAELEQIEYAGDALAQLERQLRKAEKEAVSAAQALSEGRRQAAERLSAQILEELRQLDMGRIRFAVDIAEKPLSADGMDQVRFLMSANVGEELRPIHKIASGGELARIMLAMKIVLSEQDQVGTLVFDEVDTGVSGRAAQKVAEKMARISRRKQVLCVTHLPQLAAMADTHFSVEKGERDGRTYTAVQRLDREQRRQELARLTGGSHVSQTILDGAEELLAEAEKFRASMR
;
A
#
# COMPACT_ATOMS: atom_id res chain seq x y z
N MET A 1 14.76 18.57 -20.31
CA MET A 1 14.85 17.80 -21.58
C MET A 1 15.89 16.72 -21.48
N LEU A 2 15.81 15.64 -22.31
CA LEU A 2 16.83 14.60 -22.38
C LEU A 2 18.04 15.10 -23.19
N GLU A 3 19.22 15.08 -22.61
CA GLU A 3 20.45 15.54 -23.28
C GLU A 3 21.30 14.36 -23.76
N VAL A 4 21.52 13.38 -22.90
CA VAL A 4 22.38 12.24 -23.21
C VAL A 4 21.70 10.95 -22.80
N LEU A 5 21.75 9.96 -23.67
CA LEU A 5 21.42 8.58 -23.36
C LEU A 5 22.65 7.72 -23.61
N HIS A 6 23.13 7.08 -22.58
CA HIS A 6 24.22 6.09 -22.64
C HIS A 6 23.65 4.69 -22.46
N ILE A 7 24.04 3.78 -23.32
CA ILE A 7 23.55 2.39 -23.37
C ILE A 7 24.74 1.45 -23.40
N GLU A 8 24.77 0.44 -22.51
CA GLU A 8 25.76 -0.65 -22.54
C GLU A 8 25.05 -2.01 -22.46
N ASN A 9 25.43 -2.93 -23.33
CA ASN A 9 25.00 -4.32 -23.32
C ASN A 9 23.47 -4.52 -23.35
N ILE A 10 22.77 -3.73 -24.13
CA ILE A 10 21.33 -3.89 -24.36
C ILE A 10 21.07 -4.51 -25.73
N ALA A 11 20.49 -5.69 -25.77
CA ALA A 11 20.19 -6.49 -26.95
C ALA A 11 21.38 -6.57 -27.93
N ILE A 12 21.32 -5.91 -29.10
CA ILE A 12 22.40 -5.87 -30.08
C ILE A 12 23.31 -4.64 -29.94
N ILE A 13 22.99 -3.71 -29.02
CA ILE A 13 23.83 -2.54 -28.74
C ILE A 13 24.88 -2.97 -27.68
N GLU A 14 26.15 -2.88 -28.06
CA GLU A 14 27.26 -3.10 -27.13
C GLU A 14 27.51 -1.85 -26.29
N GLU A 15 27.71 -0.72 -26.97
CA GLU A 15 27.85 0.59 -26.36
C GLU A 15 27.35 1.66 -27.32
N ALA A 16 26.61 2.66 -26.81
CA ALA A 16 26.17 3.81 -27.60
C ALA A 16 25.99 5.05 -26.70
N ASP A 17 26.53 6.17 -27.15
CA ASP A 17 26.30 7.49 -26.59
C ASP A 17 25.49 8.34 -27.57
N ILE A 18 24.27 8.70 -27.21
CA ILE A 18 23.38 9.50 -28.04
C ILE A 18 23.16 10.84 -27.36
N ARG A 19 23.58 11.93 -28.05
CA ARG A 19 23.38 13.31 -27.60
C ARG A 19 22.22 13.92 -28.35
N PHE A 20 21.09 14.08 -27.66
CA PHE A 20 19.89 14.70 -28.21
C PHE A 20 19.96 16.22 -28.07
N GLU A 21 19.32 16.89 -29.01
CA GLU A 21 19.21 18.35 -29.03
C GLU A 21 17.79 18.79 -28.69
N ALA A 22 17.61 20.06 -28.35
CA ALA A 22 16.27 20.64 -28.26
C ALA A 22 15.57 20.60 -29.62
N GLY A 23 14.24 20.61 -29.62
CA GLY A 23 13.46 20.55 -30.84
C GLY A 23 13.16 19.11 -31.30
N PHE A 24 13.09 18.90 -32.58
CA PHE A 24 12.70 17.63 -33.20
C PHE A 24 13.90 16.75 -33.55
N ASN A 25 14.03 15.61 -32.91
CA ASN A 25 15.07 14.60 -33.16
C ASN A 25 14.43 13.38 -33.86
N ALA A 26 14.90 13.01 -35.03
CA ALA A 26 14.47 11.81 -35.75
C ALA A 26 15.54 10.72 -35.70
N LEU A 27 15.13 9.47 -35.49
CA LEU A 27 15.96 8.27 -35.55
C LEU A 27 15.47 7.42 -36.72
N THR A 28 16.32 7.23 -37.74
CA THR A 28 16.06 6.34 -38.88
C THR A 28 17.01 5.15 -38.88
N GLY A 29 16.82 4.20 -39.78
CA GLY A 29 17.65 3.02 -39.91
C GLY A 29 16.84 1.84 -40.47
N GLU A 30 17.50 0.73 -40.77
CA GLU A 30 16.84 -0.47 -41.27
C GLU A 30 15.92 -1.12 -40.23
N THR A 31 14.92 -1.88 -40.70
CA THR A 31 14.05 -2.67 -39.83
C THR A 31 14.89 -3.69 -39.07
N GLY A 32 14.76 -3.71 -37.74
CA GLY A 32 15.58 -4.56 -36.87
C GLY A 32 17.00 -4.04 -36.63
N ALA A 33 17.38 -2.81 -37.05
CA ALA A 33 18.71 -2.23 -36.80
C ALA A 33 18.93 -1.77 -35.35
N GLY A 34 17.93 -1.86 -34.48
CA GLY A 34 18.06 -1.47 -33.08
C GLY A 34 17.34 -0.17 -32.69
N LYS A 35 16.51 0.41 -33.60
CA LYS A 35 15.72 1.61 -33.28
C LYS A 35 14.84 1.42 -32.04
N SER A 36 14.08 0.32 -32.00
CA SER A 36 13.23 0.00 -30.83
C SER A 36 14.05 -0.28 -29.59
N ILE A 37 15.30 -0.74 -29.73
CA ILE A 37 16.19 -0.98 -28.58
C ILE A 37 16.57 0.34 -27.88
N VAL A 38 16.68 1.46 -28.63
CA VAL A 38 16.89 2.79 -28.04
C VAL A 38 15.67 3.17 -27.19
N ILE A 39 14.46 2.86 -27.65
CA ILE A 39 13.21 3.09 -26.90
C ILE A 39 13.13 2.17 -25.67
N ASP A 40 13.53 0.90 -25.81
CA ASP A 40 13.62 -0.06 -24.71
C ASP A 40 14.62 0.40 -23.64
N ALA A 41 15.76 0.96 -24.06
CA ALA A 41 16.75 1.54 -23.14
C ALA A 41 16.19 2.76 -22.41
N LEU A 42 15.49 3.66 -23.11
CA LEU A 42 14.78 4.78 -22.51
C LEU A 42 13.72 4.28 -21.50
N SER A 43 12.91 3.30 -21.90
CA SER A 43 11.90 2.68 -21.00
C SER A 43 12.55 2.09 -19.76
N ALA A 44 13.70 1.44 -19.93
CA ALA A 44 14.43 0.85 -18.82
C ALA A 44 14.93 1.92 -17.83
N VAL A 45 15.57 2.99 -18.29
CA VAL A 45 16.12 4.04 -17.42
C VAL A 45 15.02 4.86 -16.74
N LEU A 46 13.80 4.90 -17.32
CA LEU A 46 12.61 5.52 -16.72
C LEU A 46 11.89 4.61 -15.70
N GLY A 47 12.46 3.45 -15.35
CA GLY A 47 11.89 2.58 -14.33
C GLY A 47 10.74 1.67 -14.81
N GLN A 48 10.54 1.51 -16.11
CA GLN A 48 9.55 0.56 -16.63
C GLN A 48 10.02 -0.89 -16.39
N ARG A 49 9.07 -1.84 -16.47
CA ARG A 49 9.39 -3.26 -16.29
C ARG A 49 10.29 -3.75 -17.43
N THR A 50 11.38 -4.39 -17.08
CA THR A 50 12.34 -4.95 -18.04
C THR A 50 12.38 -6.47 -17.95
N SER A 51 12.57 -7.15 -19.08
CA SER A 51 12.86 -8.58 -19.12
C SER A 51 14.38 -8.83 -19.14
N ARG A 52 14.81 -10.04 -18.77
CA ARG A 52 16.22 -10.46 -18.88
C ARG A 52 16.70 -10.55 -20.33
N GLU A 53 15.78 -10.70 -21.26
CA GLU A 53 16.05 -10.75 -22.69
C GLU A 53 16.60 -9.42 -23.24
N LEU A 54 16.44 -8.34 -22.46
CA LEU A 54 17.02 -7.04 -22.80
C LEU A 54 18.56 -7.05 -22.69
N ILE A 55 19.15 -7.96 -21.89
CA ILE A 55 20.58 -8.06 -21.72
C ILE A 55 21.22 -8.72 -22.98
N ARG A 56 22.29 -8.13 -23.50
CA ARG A 56 23.04 -8.66 -24.64
C ARG A 56 23.51 -10.09 -24.36
N THR A 57 23.33 -10.97 -25.31
CA THR A 57 23.77 -12.36 -25.22
C THR A 57 25.28 -12.45 -24.91
N GLY A 58 25.62 -13.09 -23.80
CA GLY A 58 26.97 -13.24 -23.30
C GLY A 58 27.46 -12.15 -22.37
N ALA A 59 26.61 -11.17 -22.03
CA ALA A 59 26.88 -10.20 -20.98
C ALA A 59 26.18 -10.58 -19.67
N ASP A 60 26.83 -10.30 -18.53
CA ASP A 60 26.26 -10.57 -17.20
C ASP A 60 25.27 -9.48 -16.76
N LYS A 61 25.38 -8.29 -17.33
CA LYS A 61 24.55 -7.12 -17.03
C LYS A 61 24.40 -6.20 -18.22
N ALA A 62 23.30 -5.44 -18.20
CA ALA A 62 23.06 -4.28 -19.04
C ALA A 62 23.10 -3.01 -18.18
N PHE A 63 23.56 -1.91 -18.74
CA PHE A 63 23.56 -0.61 -18.10
C PHE A 63 22.97 0.45 -19.01
N VAL A 64 22.19 1.34 -18.42
CA VAL A 64 21.65 2.50 -19.12
C VAL A 64 21.68 3.71 -18.21
N SER A 65 22.09 4.85 -18.74
CA SER A 65 21.98 6.12 -18.05
C SER A 65 21.42 7.22 -18.95
N ALA A 66 20.70 8.18 -18.35
CA ALA A 66 20.10 9.29 -19.05
C ALA A 66 20.33 10.59 -18.24
N VAL A 67 20.78 11.63 -18.92
CA VAL A 67 20.95 12.96 -18.36
C VAL A 67 19.79 13.85 -18.83
N PHE A 68 19.09 14.42 -17.88
CA PHE A 68 18.02 15.38 -18.13
C PHE A 68 18.45 16.76 -17.64
N SER A 69 18.22 17.81 -18.43
CA SER A 69 18.46 19.22 -18.06
C SER A 69 17.16 19.97 -17.83
N GLY A 70 17.25 21.07 -17.07
CA GLY A 70 16.11 21.92 -16.76
C GLY A 70 15.02 21.19 -15.98
N VAL A 71 15.42 20.30 -15.06
CA VAL A 71 14.48 19.59 -14.20
C VAL A 71 14.04 20.50 -13.06
N ASP A 72 12.73 20.61 -12.88
CA ASP A 72 12.16 21.35 -11.74
C ASP A 72 12.57 20.66 -10.43
N SER A 73 13.19 21.41 -9.53
CA SER A 73 13.66 20.91 -8.24
C SER A 73 12.52 20.29 -7.41
N ALA A 74 11.31 20.86 -7.49
CA ALA A 74 10.15 20.35 -6.78
C ALA A 74 9.80 18.90 -7.18
N ILE A 75 9.92 18.57 -8.48
CA ILE A 75 9.67 17.21 -8.98
C ILE A 75 10.69 16.19 -8.44
N ALA A 76 11.94 16.60 -8.33
CA ALA A 76 13.01 15.75 -7.81
C ALA A 76 12.92 15.59 -6.29
N GLU A 77 12.63 16.68 -5.56
CA GLU A 77 12.50 16.71 -4.10
C GLU A 77 11.35 15.84 -3.60
N GLU A 78 10.23 15.75 -4.33
CA GLU A 78 9.13 14.82 -4.04
C GLU A 78 9.60 13.35 -3.93
N GLN A 79 10.67 13.00 -4.65
CA GLN A 79 11.27 11.67 -4.63
C GLN A 79 12.53 11.58 -3.75
N GLY A 80 12.84 12.62 -2.99
CA GLY A 80 13.99 12.70 -2.09
C GLY A 80 15.34 12.86 -2.81
N VAL A 81 15.34 13.42 -4.02
CA VAL A 81 16.52 13.63 -4.86
C VAL A 81 16.67 15.13 -5.16
N THR A 82 17.89 15.60 -5.26
CA THR A 82 18.21 17.00 -5.60
C THR A 82 18.93 17.03 -6.95
N PRO A 83 18.50 17.82 -7.93
CA PRO A 83 19.25 18.06 -9.17
C PRO A 83 20.63 18.68 -8.88
N GLU A 84 21.54 18.56 -9.82
CA GLU A 84 22.82 19.26 -9.78
C GLU A 84 22.62 20.79 -9.85
N GLU A 85 23.68 21.57 -9.57
CA GLU A 85 23.62 23.05 -9.55
C GLU A 85 23.18 23.68 -10.89
N ASP A 86 23.43 22.99 -12.00
CA ASP A 86 23.02 23.39 -13.36
C ASP A 86 21.58 22.96 -13.71
N GLY A 87 20.85 22.36 -12.77
CA GLY A 87 19.50 21.82 -12.99
C GLY A 87 19.50 20.51 -13.77
N SER A 88 20.65 19.84 -13.90
CA SER A 88 20.72 18.51 -14.52
C SER A 88 20.42 17.40 -13.52
N LEU A 89 19.89 16.29 -14.05
CA LEU A 89 19.57 15.09 -13.27
C LEU A 89 20.01 13.83 -14.03
N LEU A 90 20.87 13.04 -13.41
CA LEU A 90 21.36 11.79 -13.94
C LEU A 90 20.52 10.62 -13.40
N LEU A 91 19.84 9.91 -14.30
CA LEU A 91 19.14 8.65 -14.01
C LEU A 91 20.03 7.49 -14.48
N GLN A 92 20.13 6.43 -13.69
CA GLN A 92 20.94 5.25 -14.01
C GLN A 92 20.20 3.98 -13.61
N ARG A 93 20.30 2.97 -14.46
CA ARG A 93 19.79 1.62 -14.16
C ARG A 93 20.74 0.55 -14.66
N GLU A 94 21.05 -0.37 -13.77
CA GLU A 94 21.84 -1.58 -14.04
C GLU A 94 20.91 -2.79 -13.88
N ILE A 95 20.89 -3.67 -14.88
CA ILE A 95 20.01 -4.84 -14.93
C ILE A 95 20.91 -6.07 -15.01
N HIS A 96 20.81 -6.97 -14.03
CA HIS A 96 21.62 -8.17 -13.91
C HIS A 96 20.90 -9.41 -14.43
N SER A 97 21.66 -10.37 -14.94
CA SER A 97 21.15 -11.65 -15.45
C SER A 97 20.45 -12.49 -14.37
N ASP A 98 20.77 -12.29 -13.08
CA ASP A 98 20.08 -12.91 -11.93
C ASP A 98 18.71 -12.28 -11.64
N GLY A 99 18.32 -11.21 -12.36
CA GLY A 99 17.07 -10.50 -12.22
C GLY A 99 17.09 -9.34 -11.24
N LYS A 100 18.23 -9.07 -10.60
CA LYS A 100 18.38 -7.87 -9.77
C LYS A 100 18.47 -6.62 -10.64
N SER A 101 17.96 -5.52 -10.15
CA SER A 101 18.04 -4.22 -10.80
C SER A 101 18.50 -3.17 -9.79
N VAL A 102 19.57 -2.45 -10.12
CA VAL A 102 20.09 -1.35 -9.30
C VAL A 102 19.78 -0.03 -9.99
N CYS A 103 19.07 0.84 -9.29
CA CYS A 103 18.68 2.15 -9.80
C CYS A 103 19.37 3.25 -8.99
N ARG A 104 19.83 4.31 -9.67
CA ARG A 104 20.40 5.50 -9.04
C ARG A 104 19.88 6.76 -9.70
N VAL A 105 19.73 7.80 -8.92
CA VAL A 105 19.39 9.16 -9.39
C VAL A 105 20.34 10.14 -8.71
N GLY A 106 21.06 10.94 -9.50
CA GLY A 106 22.12 11.81 -8.97
C GLY A 106 23.15 11.06 -8.12
N GLY A 107 23.50 9.83 -8.51
CA GLY A 107 24.41 8.93 -7.76
C GLY A 107 23.79 8.26 -6.53
N ARG A 108 22.61 8.66 -6.06
CA ARG A 108 21.93 8.07 -4.89
C ARG A 108 21.13 6.84 -5.29
N PRO A 109 21.17 5.74 -4.52
CA PRO A 109 20.34 4.58 -4.77
C PRO A 109 18.87 4.88 -4.53
N VAL A 110 18.01 4.44 -5.47
CA VAL A 110 16.55 4.59 -5.40
C VAL A 110 15.86 3.27 -5.74
N THR A 111 14.61 3.12 -5.36
CA THR A 111 13.78 1.98 -5.78
C THR A 111 13.33 2.15 -7.24
N VAL A 112 12.97 1.03 -7.90
CA VAL A 112 12.38 1.06 -9.25
C VAL A 112 11.08 1.88 -9.27
N GLY A 113 10.29 1.84 -8.18
CA GLY A 113 9.07 2.64 -8.05
C GLY A 113 9.33 4.15 -8.02
N GLN A 114 10.34 4.60 -7.26
CA GLN A 114 10.75 6.00 -7.25
C GLN A 114 11.32 6.45 -8.60
N LEU A 115 12.16 5.61 -9.23
CA LEU A 115 12.68 5.88 -10.57
C LEU A 115 11.54 6.03 -11.59
N LYS A 116 10.51 5.16 -11.51
CA LYS A 116 9.32 5.23 -12.39
C LYS A 116 8.49 6.49 -12.15
N ALA A 117 8.25 6.84 -10.88
CA ALA A 117 7.52 8.05 -10.52
C ALA A 117 8.21 9.32 -11.04
N LEU A 118 9.53 9.39 -10.88
CA LEU A 118 10.32 10.50 -11.41
C LEU A 118 10.37 10.49 -12.94
N GLY A 119 10.65 9.34 -13.55
CA GLY A 119 10.76 9.18 -15.00
C GLY A 119 9.50 9.60 -15.75
N SER A 120 8.32 9.27 -15.21
CA SER A 120 7.02 9.67 -15.79
C SER A 120 6.77 11.18 -15.79
N ARG A 121 7.49 11.95 -14.97
CA ARG A 121 7.42 13.42 -14.93
C ARG A 121 8.44 14.10 -15.86
N LEU A 122 9.43 13.35 -16.34
CA LEU A 122 10.51 13.88 -17.19
C LEU A 122 10.28 13.62 -18.67
N LEU A 123 9.78 12.43 -19.01
CA LEU A 123 9.63 11.97 -20.38
C LEU A 123 8.43 11.04 -20.52
N ASN A 124 7.67 11.18 -21.61
CA ASN A 124 6.59 10.27 -21.99
C ASN A 124 6.89 9.58 -23.31
N ILE A 125 6.66 8.25 -23.37
CA ILE A 125 6.90 7.42 -24.55
C ILE A 125 5.55 7.03 -25.13
N HIS A 126 5.21 7.57 -26.28
CA HIS A 126 4.05 7.22 -27.06
C HIS A 126 4.38 6.10 -28.06
N GLY A 127 4.36 4.84 -27.60
CA GLY A 127 4.71 3.65 -28.37
C GLY A 127 3.54 2.71 -28.63
N GLN A 128 3.87 1.49 -29.05
CA GLN A 128 2.90 0.43 -29.38
C GLN A 128 2.00 0.08 -28.19
N HIS A 129 2.52 0.14 -26.95
CA HIS A 129 1.78 -0.17 -25.72
C HIS A 129 0.69 0.87 -25.41
N ASP A 130 0.93 2.14 -25.68
CA ASP A 130 -0.08 3.20 -25.45
C ASP A 130 -1.25 3.07 -26.43
N GLY A 131 -0.99 2.56 -27.64
CA GLY A 131 -2.04 2.24 -28.59
C GLY A 131 -3.04 1.22 -28.00
N GLN A 132 -2.57 0.21 -27.29
CA GLN A 132 -3.44 -0.76 -26.62
C GLN A 132 -4.21 -0.14 -25.46
N GLN A 133 -3.59 0.76 -24.68
CA GLN A 133 -4.27 1.45 -23.57
C GLN A 133 -5.39 2.38 -24.05
N LEU A 134 -5.20 3.06 -25.20
CA LEU A 134 -6.25 3.88 -25.79
C LEU A 134 -7.44 3.06 -26.31
N LEU A 135 -7.24 1.77 -26.60
CA LEU A 135 -8.32 0.84 -26.96
C LEU A 135 -9.04 0.24 -25.75
N ASP A 136 -8.46 0.38 -24.55
CA ASP A 136 -9.02 -0.12 -23.30
C ASP A 136 -10.04 0.89 -22.75
N GLU A 137 -11.30 0.49 -22.71
CA GLU A 137 -12.39 1.34 -22.22
C GLU A 137 -12.20 1.76 -20.75
N GLU A 138 -11.50 0.96 -19.94
CA GLU A 138 -11.24 1.28 -18.52
C GLU A 138 -10.30 2.49 -18.37
N GLN A 139 -9.48 2.79 -19.38
CA GLN A 139 -8.55 3.92 -19.38
C GLN A 139 -9.17 5.22 -19.91
N HIS A 140 -10.30 5.16 -20.61
CA HIS A 140 -10.88 6.33 -21.27
C HIS A 140 -11.23 7.45 -20.29
N LEU A 141 -11.69 7.10 -19.08
CA LEU A 141 -11.98 8.06 -18.02
C LEU A 141 -10.72 8.83 -17.61
N GLN A 142 -9.61 8.11 -17.40
CA GLN A 142 -8.34 8.71 -16.98
C GLN A 142 -7.77 9.62 -18.08
N PHE A 143 -7.87 9.23 -19.34
CA PHE A 143 -7.46 10.07 -20.47
C PHE A 143 -8.28 11.36 -20.56
N LEU A 144 -9.60 11.27 -20.36
CA LEU A 144 -10.49 12.44 -20.37
C LEU A 144 -10.18 13.38 -19.20
N ASP A 145 -10.00 12.83 -18.00
CA ASP A 145 -9.68 13.59 -16.79
C ASP A 145 -8.34 14.34 -16.92
N SER A 146 -7.33 13.64 -17.45
CA SER A 146 -6.02 14.24 -17.72
C SER A 146 -6.10 15.34 -18.80
N PHE A 147 -6.79 15.07 -19.93
CA PHE A 147 -7.00 16.07 -20.97
C PHE A 147 -7.75 17.30 -20.46
N GLY A 148 -8.76 17.09 -19.61
CA GLY A 148 -9.57 18.14 -19.01
C GLY A 148 -8.86 18.95 -17.92
N LYS A 149 -7.75 18.45 -17.38
CA LYS A 149 -7.04 18.99 -16.20
C LYS A 149 -7.98 19.09 -15.00
N LEU A 150 -8.69 17.99 -14.70
CA LEU A 150 -9.77 17.94 -13.72
C LEU A 150 -9.30 17.58 -12.29
N GLU A 151 -8.00 17.59 -12.02
CA GLU A 151 -7.41 17.15 -10.73
C GLU A 151 -8.04 17.84 -9.53
N SER A 152 -8.34 19.13 -9.63
CA SER A 152 -8.98 19.90 -8.56
C SER A 152 -10.41 19.40 -8.26
N LEU A 153 -11.19 19.10 -9.30
CA LEU A 153 -12.56 18.57 -9.16
C LEU A 153 -12.53 17.13 -8.65
N ILE A 154 -11.58 16.31 -9.13
CA ILE A 154 -11.36 14.94 -8.68
C ILE A 154 -10.99 14.92 -7.19
N ASN A 155 -10.06 15.76 -6.75
CA ASN A 155 -9.65 15.85 -5.36
C ASN A 155 -10.82 16.27 -4.46
N THR A 156 -11.60 17.27 -4.89
CA THR A 156 -12.80 17.71 -4.17
C THR A 156 -13.83 16.58 -4.05
N TYR A 157 -14.08 15.88 -5.14
CA TYR A 157 -15.00 14.73 -5.13
C TYR A 157 -14.49 13.61 -4.21
N THR A 158 -13.23 13.25 -4.34
CA THR A 158 -12.59 12.18 -3.55
C THR A 158 -12.69 12.45 -2.04
N GLU A 159 -12.47 13.70 -1.61
CA GLU A 159 -12.64 14.11 -0.21
C GLU A 159 -14.09 13.86 0.27
N LYS A 160 -15.07 14.33 -0.52
CA LYS A 160 -16.50 14.19 -0.17
C LYS A 160 -16.95 12.74 -0.20
N TYR A 161 -16.54 11.98 -1.19
CA TYR A 161 -16.84 10.55 -1.32
C TYR A 161 -16.24 9.73 -0.18
N ASN A 162 -14.99 9.99 0.20
CA ASN A 162 -14.36 9.34 1.34
C ASN A 162 -15.07 9.65 2.66
N SER A 163 -15.52 10.89 2.85
CA SER A 163 -16.33 11.27 4.01
C SER A 163 -17.68 10.52 4.03
N PHE A 164 -18.38 10.46 2.90
CA PHE A 164 -19.64 9.72 2.75
C PHE A 164 -19.45 8.22 3.07
N THR A 165 -18.46 7.57 2.45
CA THR A 165 -18.22 6.13 2.64
C THR A 165 -17.73 5.79 4.04
N ALA A 166 -16.98 6.67 4.70
CA ALA A 166 -16.57 6.50 6.09
C ALA A 166 -17.77 6.49 7.04
N ILE A 167 -18.73 7.44 6.86
CA ILE A 167 -19.97 7.48 7.64
C ILE A 167 -20.81 6.23 7.37
N GLN A 168 -20.94 5.83 6.11
CA GLN A 168 -21.69 4.63 5.71
C GLN A 168 -21.14 3.36 6.37
N ARG A 169 -19.81 3.18 6.36
CA ARG A 169 -19.15 2.05 7.05
C ARG A 169 -19.39 2.09 8.56
N LYS A 170 -19.35 3.28 9.16
CA LYS A 170 -19.63 3.44 10.59
C LYS A 170 -21.05 3.06 10.95
N ILE A 171 -22.04 3.46 10.14
CA ILE A 171 -23.44 3.05 10.30
C ILE A 171 -23.55 1.53 10.18
N GLN A 172 -22.94 0.93 9.15
CA GLN A 172 -22.99 -0.51 8.92
C GLN A 172 -22.35 -1.30 10.08
N SER A 173 -21.29 -0.78 10.69
CA SER A 173 -20.66 -1.40 11.87
C SER A 173 -21.51 -1.30 13.14
N LEU A 174 -22.42 -0.33 13.21
CA LEU A 174 -23.35 -0.14 14.34
C LEU A 174 -24.71 -0.81 14.11
N GLN A 175 -25.04 -1.16 12.88
CA GLN A 175 -26.26 -1.89 12.53
C GLN A 175 -26.05 -3.38 12.85
N MET A 176 -26.38 -3.76 14.08
CA MET A 176 -26.58 -5.17 14.44
C MET A 176 -28.02 -5.58 14.08
N ASP A 177 -28.20 -6.86 13.69
CA ASP A 177 -29.54 -7.45 13.63
C ASP A 177 -30.22 -7.29 14.99
N GLU A 178 -31.48 -6.88 15.00
CA GLU A 178 -32.28 -6.66 16.24
C GLU A 178 -32.24 -7.90 17.16
N SER A 179 -32.24 -9.09 16.61
CA SER A 179 -32.16 -10.35 17.35
C SER A 179 -30.76 -10.57 17.95
N GLU A 180 -29.70 -10.18 17.23
CA GLU A 180 -28.32 -10.26 17.70
C GLU A 180 -28.05 -9.19 18.77
N LYS A 181 -28.59 -7.99 18.58
CA LYS A 181 -28.54 -6.91 19.56
C LYS A 181 -29.20 -7.32 20.88
N ALA A 182 -30.44 -7.87 20.83
CA ALA A 182 -31.14 -8.34 22.02
C ALA A 182 -30.33 -9.43 22.76
N ARG A 183 -29.81 -10.44 22.04
CA ARG A 183 -28.95 -11.47 22.64
C ARG A 183 -27.69 -10.92 23.27
N ARG A 184 -27.09 -9.92 22.63
CA ARG A 184 -25.87 -9.31 23.16
C ARG A 184 -26.14 -8.49 24.41
N VAL A 185 -27.22 -7.71 24.42
CA VAL A 185 -27.69 -6.96 25.60
C VAL A 185 -27.97 -7.91 26.76
N ASP A 186 -28.74 -9.01 26.53
CA ASP A 186 -29.03 -10.01 27.56
C ASP A 186 -27.75 -10.63 28.13
N THR A 187 -26.82 -10.98 27.25
CA THR A 187 -25.53 -11.56 27.65
C THR A 187 -24.72 -10.59 28.49
N LEU A 188 -24.55 -9.34 28.03
CA LEU A 188 -23.80 -8.31 28.75
C LEU A 188 -24.45 -8.00 30.10
N THR A 189 -25.78 -7.85 30.12
CA THR A 189 -26.55 -7.60 31.35
C THR A 189 -26.36 -8.71 32.37
N TYR A 190 -26.40 -9.99 31.92
CA TYR A 190 -26.12 -11.13 32.78
C TYR A 190 -24.70 -11.08 33.35
N GLN A 191 -23.71 -10.85 32.50
CA GLN A 191 -22.29 -10.82 32.89
C GLN A 191 -22.00 -9.67 33.88
N ILE A 192 -22.54 -8.48 33.61
CA ILE A 192 -22.42 -7.31 34.49
C ILE A 192 -23.04 -7.64 35.86
N ASN A 193 -24.29 -8.14 35.88
CA ASN A 193 -24.99 -8.47 37.11
C ASN A 193 -24.26 -9.55 37.92
N GLU A 194 -23.69 -10.58 37.27
CA GLU A 194 -22.94 -11.64 37.95
C GLU A 194 -21.67 -11.08 38.61
N LEU A 195 -20.91 -10.23 37.89
CA LEU A 195 -19.68 -9.60 38.42
C LEU A 195 -19.95 -8.54 39.50
N GLU A 196 -21.02 -7.74 39.34
CA GLU A 196 -21.41 -6.73 40.34
C GLU A 196 -21.89 -7.36 41.65
N ARG A 197 -22.71 -8.44 41.56
CA ARG A 197 -23.12 -9.22 42.74
C ARG A 197 -21.96 -9.85 43.44
N ALA A 198 -20.92 -10.18 42.72
CA ALA A 198 -19.70 -10.74 43.32
C ALA A 198 -18.91 -9.74 44.15
N LYS A 199 -19.15 -8.42 44.01
CA LYS A 199 -18.50 -7.34 44.76
C LYS A 199 -16.98 -7.50 44.82
N LEU A 200 -16.37 -7.71 43.66
CA LEU A 200 -14.92 -7.93 43.53
C LEU A 200 -14.12 -6.72 44.03
N ARG A 201 -13.00 -6.99 44.70
CA ARG A 201 -12.04 -5.96 45.13
C ARG A 201 -10.65 -6.33 44.65
N ALA A 202 -9.92 -5.34 44.13
CA ALA A 202 -8.53 -5.56 43.72
C ALA A 202 -7.69 -6.04 44.95
N GLY A 203 -6.83 -7.04 44.73
CA GLY A 203 -6.00 -7.63 45.75
C GLY A 203 -6.73 -8.58 46.72
N GLU A 204 -8.05 -8.78 46.55
CA GLU A 204 -8.88 -9.62 47.44
C GLU A 204 -8.39 -11.08 47.49
N GLU A 205 -7.95 -11.62 46.37
CA GLU A 205 -7.51 -13.02 46.29
C GLU A 205 -6.25 -13.26 47.12
N GLU A 206 -5.28 -12.34 47.02
CA GLU A 206 -4.03 -12.41 47.77
C GLU A 206 -4.29 -12.26 49.27
N GLU A 207 -5.16 -11.33 49.67
CA GLU A 207 -5.57 -11.14 51.06
C GLU A 207 -6.22 -12.39 51.63
N LEU A 208 -7.18 -12.97 50.88
CA LEU A 208 -7.88 -14.19 51.31
C LEU A 208 -6.97 -15.41 51.31
N ALA A 209 -6.05 -15.53 50.35
CA ALA A 209 -5.06 -16.62 50.34
C ALA A 209 -4.11 -16.55 51.53
N ALA A 210 -3.65 -15.36 51.88
CA ALA A 210 -2.83 -15.13 53.07
C ALA A 210 -3.63 -15.46 54.36
N ARG A 211 -4.88 -15.00 54.44
CA ARG A 211 -5.77 -15.28 55.61
C ARG A 211 -6.06 -16.77 55.76
N ARG A 212 -6.37 -17.47 54.65
CA ARG A 212 -6.56 -18.93 54.65
C ARG A 212 -5.36 -19.67 55.17
N ASN A 213 -4.16 -19.30 54.72
CA ASN A 213 -2.92 -19.95 55.20
C ASN A 213 -2.72 -19.73 56.70
N LEU A 214 -3.03 -18.55 57.21
CA LEU A 214 -2.97 -18.25 58.62
C LEU A 214 -3.98 -19.06 59.43
N LEU A 215 -5.26 -19.12 58.97
CA LEU A 215 -6.32 -19.87 59.63
C LEU A 215 -6.07 -21.38 59.61
N ARG A 216 -5.60 -21.98 58.51
CA ARG A 216 -5.21 -23.41 58.47
C ARG A 216 -4.07 -23.76 59.41
N ASN A 217 -3.13 -22.86 59.60
CA ASN A 217 -2.07 -23.06 60.58
C ASN A 217 -2.60 -22.90 61.99
N ALA A 218 -3.50 -21.97 62.24
CA ALA A 218 -4.16 -21.78 63.53
C ALA A 218 -5.02 -23.01 63.92
N GLU A 219 -5.80 -23.57 62.94
CA GLU A 219 -6.58 -24.79 63.16
C GLU A 219 -5.70 -25.97 63.56
N LYS A 220 -4.61 -26.24 62.84
CA LYS A 220 -3.64 -27.29 63.22
C LYS A 220 -3.04 -27.08 64.59
N PHE A 221 -2.74 -25.82 64.85
CA PHE A 221 -2.16 -25.45 66.18
C PHE A 221 -3.17 -25.67 67.32
N THR A 222 -4.42 -25.21 67.10
CA THR A 222 -5.51 -25.38 68.07
C THR A 222 -5.81 -26.86 68.35
N SER A 223 -5.88 -27.67 67.23
CA SER A 223 -6.09 -29.11 67.37
C SER A 223 -4.95 -29.81 68.17
N ALA A 224 -3.69 -29.46 67.83
CA ALA A 224 -2.54 -30.05 68.51
C ALA A 224 -2.45 -29.65 70.03
N VAL A 225 -2.76 -28.38 70.32
CA VAL A 225 -2.79 -27.87 71.70
C VAL A 225 -3.95 -28.52 72.49
N ALA A 226 -5.14 -28.66 71.85
CA ALA A 226 -6.29 -29.31 72.46
C ALA A 226 -6.00 -30.82 72.79
N GLU A 227 -5.35 -31.52 71.82
CA GLU A 227 -4.93 -32.91 72.07
C GLU A 227 -3.91 -33.04 73.15
N ALA A 228 -2.94 -32.11 73.22
CA ALA A 228 -1.95 -32.10 74.27
C ALA A 228 -2.58 -31.79 75.64
N ASP A 229 -3.48 -30.82 75.73
CA ASP A 229 -4.25 -30.48 76.93
C ASP A 229 -5.08 -31.67 77.38
N TYR A 230 -5.81 -32.31 76.51
CA TYR A 230 -6.58 -33.54 76.81
C TYR A 230 -5.70 -34.67 77.37
N ALA A 231 -4.55 -34.91 76.72
CA ALA A 231 -3.61 -35.95 77.21
C ALA A 231 -3.04 -35.67 78.60
N LEU A 232 -2.84 -34.40 78.95
CA LEU A 232 -2.29 -34.04 80.29
C LEU A 232 -3.37 -33.93 81.35
N ASN A 233 -4.46 -33.25 81.05
CA ASN A 233 -5.50 -32.95 82.06
C ASN A 233 -6.61 -34.02 82.09
N GLY A 234 -6.86 -34.75 80.95
CA GLY A 234 -7.99 -35.68 80.87
C GLY A 234 -9.31 -34.94 80.57
N ASP A 235 -10.43 -35.68 80.76
CA ASP A 235 -11.79 -35.16 80.71
C ASP A 235 -12.67 -35.81 81.83
N ASP A 236 -13.98 -35.49 81.80
CA ASP A 236 -14.97 -36.05 82.69
C ASP A 236 -15.05 -37.59 82.72
N SER A 237 -14.48 -38.24 81.66
CA SER A 237 -14.57 -39.71 81.44
C SER A 237 -13.26 -40.44 81.80
N GLY A 238 -12.16 -39.78 82.00
CA GLY A 238 -10.87 -40.39 82.31
C GLY A 238 -9.79 -39.45 82.80
N ASP A 239 -8.89 -39.99 83.69
CA ASP A 239 -7.75 -39.25 84.20
C ASP A 239 -6.70 -39.02 83.12
N GLY A 240 -6.24 -37.79 82.96
CA GLY A 240 -5.08 -37.49 82.13
C GLY A 240 -3.77 -37.87 82.85
N ALA A 241 -2.63 -37.56 82.22
CA ALA A 241 -1.32 -37.88 82.76
C ALA A 241 -1.11 -37.31 84.21
N LEU A 242 -1.66 -36.13 84.48
CA LEU A 242 -1.62 -35.51 85.85
C LEU A 242 -2.38 -36.34 86.84
N GLY A 243 -3.58 -36.80 86.50
CA GLY A 243 -4.37 -37.68 87.37
C GLY A 243 -3.66 -39.00 87.62
N MET A 244 -3.05 -39.60 86.61
CA MET A 244 -2.29 -40.84 86.73
C MET A 244 -1.02 -40.67 87.60
N LEU A 245 -0.28 -39.55 87.42
CA LEU A 245 0.89 -39.23 88.27
C LEU A 245 0.50 -39.00 89.69
N ARG A 246 -0.63 -38.36 89.99
CA ARG A 246 -1.16 -38.12 91.32
C ARG A 246 -1.51 -39.45 92.02
N ARG A 247 -2.21 -40.33 91.25
CA ARG A 247 -2.53 -41.67 91.82
C ARG A 247 -1.29 -42.49 92.11
N ALA A 248 -0.25 -42.41 91.28
CA ALA A 248 1.02 -43.09 91.54
C ALA A 248 1.73 -42.50 92.73
N GLN A 249 1.72 -41.16 92.89
CA GLN A 249 2.28 -40.46 94.06
C GLN A 249 1.55 -40.86 95.37
N ASP A 250 0.21 -40.87 95.32
CA ASP A 250 -0.60 -41.27 96.51
C ASP A 250 -0.32 -42.71 96.91
N ALA A 251 -0.25 -43.65 95.94
CA ALA A 251 0.05 -45.07 96.21
C ALA A 251 1.47 -45.26 96.87
N VAL A 252 2.49 -44.59 96.30
CA VAL A 252 3.85 -44.65 96.93
C VAL A 252 3.91 -43.87 98.25
N GLY A 253 3.12 -42.79 98.38
CA GLY A 253 2.97 -42.02 99.60
C GLY A 253 2.50 -42.81 100.80
N ALA A 254 1.61 -43.81 100.57
CA ALA A 254 1.13 -44.70 101.62
C ALA A 254 2.24 -45.55 102.28
N VAL A 255 3.32 -45.83 101.53
CA VAL A 255 4.43 -46.67 101.99
C VAL A 255 5.77 -45.94 102.20
N ARG A 256 5.85 -44.63 101.94
CA ARG A 256 7.06 -43.81 102.00
C ARG A 256 7.79 -43.78 103.32
N HIS A 257 7.09 -44.12 104.42
CA HIS A 257 7.62 -44.13 105.77
C HIS A 257 8.21 -45.49 106.18
N LEU A 258 8.11 -46.50 105.30
CA LEU A 258 8.57 -47.84 105.61
C LEU A 258 10.01 -48.12 105.15
N ASP A 259 10.50 -47.36 104.15
CA ASP A 259 11.84 -47.53 103.60
C ASP A 259 12.25 -46.23 102.88
N ASP A 260 13.55 -45.82 102.99
CA ASP A 260 14.13 -44.60 102.41
C ASP A 260 14.06 -44.60 100.87
N ASP A 261 14.13 -45.75 100.26
CA ASP A 261 13.99 -45.89 98.78
C ASP A 261 12.60 -45.42 98.28
N TYR A 262 11.52 -45.76 99.03
CA TYR A 262 10.15 -45.32 98.71
C TYR A 262 9.95 -43.83 99.00
N ALA A 263 10.64 -43.29 100.01
CA ALA A 263 10.66 -41.86 100.30
C ALA A 263 11.30 -41.09 99.13
N GLY A 264 12.42 -41.62 98.59
CA GLY A 264 13.07 -41.07 97.40
C GLY A 264 12.19 -41.16 96.11
N LEU A 265 11.45 -42.28 95.90
CA LEU A 265 10.52 -42.44 94.82
C LEU A 265 9.34 -41.45 94.91
N TYR A 266 8.81 -41.22 96.11
CA TYR A 266 7.74 -40.26 96.36
C TYR A 266 8.17 -38.85 95.97
N GLN A 267 9.35 -38.39 96.38
CA GLN A 267 9.89 -37.07 96.02
C GLN A 267 10.07 -36.93 94.49
N ARG A 268 10.52 -37.98 93.80
CA ARG A 268 10.65 -37.97 92.35
C ARG A 268 9.30 -37.90 91.65
N LEU A 269 8.28 -38.58 92.15
CA LEU A 269 6.91 -38.50 91.59
C LEU A 269 6.31 -37.11 91.84
N GLU A 270 6.57 -36.52 93.02
CA GLU A 270 6.15 -35.16 93.35
C GLU A 270 6.79 -34.13 92.42
N ALA A 271 8.08 -34.23 92.08
CA ALA A 271 8.76 -33.38 91.16
C ALA A 271 8.21 -33.55 89.72
N LEU A 272 7.97 -34.79 89.25
CA LEU A 272 7.36 -35.08 87.93
C LEU A 272 5.94 -34.53 87.84
N TYR A 273 5.13 -34.63 88.87
CA TYR A 273 3.78 -34.08 88.89
C TYR A 273 3.81 -32.54 88.81
N SER A 274 4.68 -31.89 89.58
CA SER A 274 4.85 -30.43 89.58
C SER A 274 5.27 -29.95 88.17
N GLU A 275 6.25 -30.59 87.52
CA GLU A 275 6.72 -30.26 86.22
C GLU A 275 5.62 -30.48 85.17
N ALA A 276 4.91 -31.61 85.21
CA ALA A 276 3.81 -31.89 84.34
C ALA A 276 2.65 -30.89 84.50
N TYR A 277 2.37 -30.46 85.72
CA TYR A 277 1.36 -29.45 86.04
C TYR A 277 1.72 -28.09 85.46
N ASP A 278 2.98 -27.65 85.58
CA ASP A 278 3.45 -26.37 84.97
C ASP A 278 3.38 -26.39 83.43
N VAL A 279 3.70 -27.55 82.82
CA VAL A 279 3.54 -27.75 81.35
C VAL A 279 2.06 -27.69 80.95
N ALA A 280 1.16 -28.35 81.67
CA ALA A 280 -0.26 -28.35 81.45
C ALA A 280 -0.87 -26.93 81.51
N ALA A 281 -0.53 -26.19 82.62
CA ALA A 281 -0.95 -24.80 82.76
C ALA A 281 -0.46 -23.90 81.64
N THR A 282 0.79 -24.13 81.18
CA THR A 282 1.32 -23.38 80.03
C THR A 282 0.56 -23.68 78.69
N ILE A 283 0.16 -24.93 78.51
CA ILE A 283 -0.64 -25.38 77.35
C ILE A 283 -2.05 -24.77 77.40
N GLU A 284 -2.66 -24.76 78.59
CA GLU A 284 -3.98 -24.17 78.79
C GLU A 284 -3.98 -22.66 78.52
N ASP A 285 -2.99 -21.92 79.08
CA ASP A 285 -2.78 -20.49 78.74
C ASP A 285 -2.64 -20.26 77.25
N LYS A 286 -1.90 -21.11 76.51
CA LYS A 286 -1.76 -21.03 75.05
C LYS A 286 -3.05 -21.31 74.36
N ARG A 287 -3.89 -22.21 74.79
CA ARG A 287 -5.18 -22.54 74.23
C ARG A 287 -6.14 -21.35 74.29
N GLU A 288 -6.22 -20.67 75.43
CA GLU A 288 -7.11 -19.51 75.59
C GLU A 288 -6.69 -18.29 74.79
N GLY A 289 -5.41 -18.18 74.43
CA GLY A 289 -4.88 -17.07 73.65
C GLY A 289 -5.14 -17.18 72.15
N PHE A 290 -5.72 -18.27 71.64
CA PHE A 290 -6.04 -18.46 70.20
C PHE A 290 -7.53 -18.26 69.95
N ASP A 291 -7.91 -17.06 69.48
CA ASP A 291 -9.25 -16.76 69.01
C ASP A 291 -9.39 -17.27 67.55
N PHE A 292 -9.71 -18.55 67.38
CA PHE A 292 -9.95 -19.21 66.10
C PHE A 292 -11.43 -19.52 65.94
N SER A 293 -12.03 -18.91 64.90
CA SER A 293 -13.39 -19.24 64.49
C SER A 293 -13.37 -20.24 63.33
N PRO A 294 -13.81 -21.49 63.50
CA PRO A 294 -13.91 -22.47 62.40
C PRO A 294 -14.75 -21.96 61.22
N ASN A 295 -15.80 -21.18 61.48
CA ASN A 295 -16.67 -20.62 60.47
C ASN A 295 -15.94 -19.61 59.56
N GLU A 296 -14.92 -18.91 60.08
CA GLU A 296 -14.14 -17.95 59.28
C GLU A 296 -13.32 -18.62 58.19
N LEU A 297 -12.76 -19.81 58.45
CA LEU A 297 -12.03 -20.58 57.43
C LEU A 297 -12.97 -21.02 56.32
N ASP A 298 -14.14 -21.52 56.65
CA ASP A 298 -15.17 -21.95 55.68
C ASP A 298 -15.65 -20.76 54.81
N ASP A 299 -15.84 -19.57 55.42
CA ASP A 299 -16.21 -18.35 54.73
C ASP A 299 -15.11 -17.92 53.73
N VAL A 300 -13.83 -17.95 54.15
CA VAL A 300 -12.69 -17.61 53.28
C VAL A 300 -12.54 -18.61 52.12
N GLU A 301 -12.67 -19.91 52.42
CA GLU A 301 -12.59 -20.95 51.36
C GLU A 301 -13.76 -20.84 50.38
N SER A 302 -14.97 -20.62 50.86
CA SER A 302 -16.15 -20.40 50.02
C SER A 302 -15.97 -19.18 49.12
N ARG A 303 -15.41 -18.09 49.66
CA ARG A 303 -15.13 -16.89 48.85
C ARG A 303 -14.06 -17.12 47.82
N LEU A 304 -12.97 -17.80 48.14
CA LEU A 304 -11.92 -18.20 47.19
C LEU A 304 -12.48 -19.10 46.08
N ASP A 305 -13.35 -20.06 46.41
CA ASP A 305 -14.00 -20.91 45.40
C ASP A 305 -14.92 -20.09 44.46
N GLN A 306 -15.65 -19.12 45.02
CA GLN A 306 -16.43 -18.18 44.20
C GLN A 306 -15.52 -17.40 43.23
N LEU A 307 -14.42 -16.83 43.69
CA LEU A 307 -13.44 -16.12 42.86
C LEU A 307 -12.88 -17.05 41.80
N TYR A 308 -12.50 -18.27 42.14
CA TYR A 308 -11.98 -19.26 41.20
C TYR A 308 -12.97 -19.60 40.08
N ARG A 309 -14.28 -19.75 40.39
CA ARG A 309 -15.32 -19.98 39.39
C ARG A 309 -15.48 -18.78 38.44
N LEU A 310 -15.43 -17.56 38.96
CA LEU A 310 -15.53 -16.34 38.20
C LEU A 310 -14.29 -16.14 37.29
N LYS A 311 -13.10 -16.46 37.84
CA LYS A 311 -11.86 -16.39 37.04
C LYS A 311 -11.89 -17.28 35.81
N LYS A 312 -12.47 -18.47 35.88
CA LYS A 312 -12.64 -19.36 34.72
C LYS A 312 -13.53 -18.80 33.62
N LYS A 313 -14.43 -17.87 33.97
CA LYS A 313 -15.36 -17.26 33.01
C LYS A 313 -14.86 -15.93 32.46
N TYR A 314 -14.23 -15.09 33.27
CA TYR A 314 -14.08 -13.66 32.98
C TYR A 314 -12.64 -13.14 32.94
N GLY A 315 -11.66 -13.91 33.44
CA GLY A 315 -10.26 -13.51 33.36
C GLY A 315 -9.40 -14.14 34.45
N PRO A 316 -8.08 -14.20 34.27
CA PRO A 316 -7.16 -14.93 35.17
C PRO A 316 -6.93 -14.25 36.53
N SER A 317 -7.28 -12.96 36.67
CA SER A 317 -7.14 -12.21 37.93
C SER A 317 -8.42 -11.44 38.28
N VAL A 318 -8.51 -10.92 39.50
CA VAL A 318 -9.61 -10.03 39.91
C VAL A 318 -9.57 -8.73 39.12
N GLU A 319 -8.39 -8.21 38.85
CA GLU A 319 -8.15 -7.01 38.06
C GLU A 319 -8.64 -7.20 36.61
N ASP A 320 -8.36 -8.36 36.01
CA ASP A 320 -8.86 -8.70 34.66
C ASP A 320 -10.38 -8.81 34.63
N MET A 321 -11.00 -9.36 35.67
CA MET A 321 -12.46 -9.44 35.82
C MET A 321 -13.08 -8.05 35.96
N LEU A 322 -12.46 -7.15 36.73
CA LEU A 322 -12.88 -5.76 36.87
C LEU A 322 -12.74 -5.00 35.53
N ALA A 323 -11.60 -5.17 34.83
CA ALA A 323 -11.40 -4.61 33.49
C ALA A 323 -12.39 -5.17 32.47
N TYR A 324 -12.77 -6.45 32.59
CA TYR A 324 -13.80 -7.06 31.77
C TYR A 324 -15.18 -6.47 32.07
N LEU A 325 -15.52 -6.24 33.33
CA LEU A 325 -16.75 -5.57 33.75
C LEU A 325 -16.89 -4.18 33.13
N GLU A 326 -15.82 -3.37 33.19
CA GLU A 326 -15.82 -2.04 32.59
C GLU A 326 -15.99 -2.09 31.05
N ARG A 327 -15.37 -3.07 30.39
CA ARG A 327 -15.56 -3.29 28.95
C ARG A 327 -17.02 -3.68 28.64
N CYS A 328 -17.62 -4.55 29.43
CA CYS A 328 -19.02 -4.94 29.26
C CYS A 328 -19.96 -3.76 29.45
N ARG A 329 -19.70 -2.91 30.45
CA ARG A 329 -20.46 -1.68 30.69
C ARG A 329 -20.37 -0.71 29.52
N ALA A 330 -19.14 -0.46 29.06
CA ALA A 330 -18.90 0.44 27.92
C ALA A 330 -19.58 -0.08 26.63
N GLU A 331 -19.53 -1.40 26.39
CA GLU A 331 -20.19 -2.03 25.25
C GLU A 331 -21.72 -1.94 25.37
N LEU A 332 -22.28 -2.21 26.55
CA LEU A 332 -23.73 -2.10 26.79
C LEU A 332 -24.20 -0.66 26.59
N GLU A 333 -23.48 0.32 27.13
CA GLU A 333 -23.75 1.73 26.93
C GLU A 333 -23.73 2.12 25.45
N GLN A 334 -22.75 1.66 24.69
CA GLN A 334 -22.68 1.87 23.25
C GLN A 334 -23.89 1.28 22.51
N ILE A 335 -24.36 0.11 22.92
CA ILE A 335 -25.53 -0.54 22.31
C ILE A 335 -26.82 0.17 22.67
N GLU A 336 -26.98 0.57 23.93
CA GLU A 336 -28.20 1.27 24.41
C GLU A 336 -28.36 2.66 23.81
N TYR A 337 -27.25 3.43 23.69
CA TYR A 337 -27.24 4.74 23.05
C TYR A 337 -27.07 4.72 21.53
N ALA A 338 -26.87 3.53 20.93
CA ALA A 338 -26.71 3.38 19.48
C ALA A 338 -27.88 3.97 18.67
N GLY A 339 -29.07 4.02 19.22
CA GLY A 339 -30.24 4.60 18.57
C GLY A 339 -30.08 6.10 18.27
N ASP A 340 -29.65 6.89 19.23
CA ASP A 340 -29.44 8.32 19.07
C ASP A 340 -28.20 8.61 18.21
N ALA A 341 -27.10 7.84 18.42
CA ALA A 341 -25.91 7.93 17.61
C ALA A 341 -26.18 7.53 16.15
N LEU A 342 -26.98 6.49 15.91
CA LEU A 342 -27.40 6.06 14.59
C LEU A 342 -28.21 7.14 13.88
N ALA A 343 -29.21 7.73 14.56
CA ALA A 343 -30.02 8.82 14.00
C ALA A 343 -29.17 10.06 13.66
N GLN A 344 -28.16 10.36 14.46
CA GLN A 344 -27.21 11.44 14.16
C GLN A 344 -26.32 11.10 12.96
N LEU A 345 -25.79 9.89 12.89
CA LEU A 345 -24.98 9.41 11.76
C LEU A 345 -25.80 9.37 10.47
N GLU A 346 -27.08 9.00 10.51
CA GLU A 346 -27.95 9.03 9.33
C GLU A 346 -28.21 10.44 8.83
N ARG A 347 -28.32 11.43 9.73
CA ARG A 347 -28.41 12.85 9.32
C ARG A 347 -27.08 13.30 8.67
N GLN A 348 -25.95 12.91 9.24
CA GLN A 348 -24.63 13.19 8.67
C GLN A 348 -24.47 12.50 7.32
N LEU A 349 -24.92 11.24 7.18
CA LEU A 349 -24.90 10.50 5.94
C LEU A 349 -25.65 11.21 4.83
N ARG A 350 -26.91 11.61 5.09
CA ARG A 350 -27.72 12.37 4.12
C ARG A 350 -27.06 13.69 3.69
N LYS A 351 -26.35 14.36 4.61
CA LYS A 351 -25.61 15.57 4.28
C LYS A 351 -24.39 15.25 3.43
N ALA A 352 -23.58 14.28 3.85
CA ALA A 352 -22.38 13.85 3.12
C ALA A 352 -22.71 13.30 1.72
N GLU A 353 -23.82 12.56 1.58
CA GLU A 353 -24.33 12.08 0.30
C GLU A 353 -24.66 13.23 -0.65
N LYS A 354 -25.39 14.25 -0.18
CA LYS A 354 -25.69 15.44 -0.98
C LYS A 354 -24.43 16.19 -1.41
N GLU A 355 -23.45 16.32 -0.52
CA GLU A 355 -22.17 16.95 -0.84
C GLU A 355 -21.39 16.13 -1.87
N ALA A 356 -21.34 14.81 -1.72
CA ALA A 356 -20.68 13.90 -2.66
C ALA A 356 -21.38 13.92 -4.04
N VAL A 357 -22.73 13.88 -4.08
CA VAL A 357 -23.50 13.99 -5.32
C VAL A 357 -23.25 15.33 -6.01
N SER A 358 -23.26 16.44 -5.27
CA SER A 358 -22.99 17.77 -5.83
C SER A 358 -21.58 17.87 -6.41
N ALA A 359 -20.58 17.32 -5.71
CA ALA A 359 -19.21 17.27 -6.22
C ALA A 359 -19.07 16.35 -7.44
N ALA A 360 -19.76 15.21 -7.47
CA ALA A 360 -19.82 14.31 -8.61
C ALA A 360 -20.45 14.99 -9.85
N GLN A 361 -21.54 15.75 -9.66
CA GLN A 361 -22.18 16.52 -10.72
C GLN A 361 -21.24 17.60 -11.29
N ALA A 362 -20.52 18.32 -10.43
CA ALA A 362 -19.53 19.30 -10.86
C ALA A 362 -18.39 18.64 -11.66
N LEU A 363 -17.90 17.46 -11.23
CA LEU A 363 -16.91 16.68 -11.95
C LEU A 363 -17.47 16.20 -13.30
N SER A 364 -18.69 15.68 -13.32
CA SER A 364 -19.37 15.22 -14.54
C SER A 364 -19.53 16.35 -15.57
N GLU A 365 -19.89 17.55 -15.12
CA GLU A 365 -19.98 18.71 -16.00
C GLU A 365 -18.59 19.11 -16.57
N GLY A 366 -17.55 19.09 -15.73
CA GLY A 366 -16.18 19.28 -16.18
C GLY A 366 -15.74 18.26 -17.23
N ARG A 367 -16.12 16.98 -17.04
CA ARG A 367 -15.89 15.89 -17.99
C ARG A 367 -16.63 16.10 -19.31
N ARG A 368 -17.89 16.55 -19.29
CA ARG A 368 -18.65 16.85 -20.51
C ARG A 368 -17.97 17.95 -21.32
N GLN A 369 -17.56 19.03 -20.68
CA GLN A 369 -16.83 20.11 -21.35
C GLN A 369 -15.48 19.66 -21.91
N ALA A 370 -14.76 18.80 -21.16
CA ALA A 370 -13.54 18.19 -21.66
C ALA A 370 -13.80 17.27 -22.85
N ALA A 371 -14.87 16.48 -22.82
CA ALA A 371 -15.29 15.56 -23.87
C ALA A 371 -15.61 16.28 -25.20
N GLU A 372 -16.31 17.41 -25.13
CA GLU A 372 -16.60 18.24 -26.30
C GLU A 372 -15.30 18.78 -26.91
N ARG A 373 -14.41 19.32 -26.11
CA ARG A 373 -13.11 19.84 -26.58
C ARG A 373 -12.23 18.72 -27.14
N LEU A 374 -12.15 17.58 -26.48
CA LEU A 374 -11.39 16.42 -26.93
C LEU A 374 -11.92 15.91 -28.27
N SER A 375 -13.24 15.76 -28.39
CA SER A 375 -13.88 15.33 -29.64
C SER A 375 -13.61 16.28 -30.78
N ALA A 376 -13.71 17.58 -30.57
CA ALA A 376 -13.43 18.59 -31.59
C ALA A 376 -11.97 18.57 -32.06
N GLN A 377 -11.03 18.44 -31.14
CA GLN A 377 -9.60 18.39 -31.47
C GLN A 377 -9.23 17.11 -32.20
N ILE A 378 -9.73 15.94 -31.76
CA ILE A 378 -9.49 14.67 -32.47
C ILE A 378 -10.07 14.71 -33.87
N LEU A 379 -11.28 15.22 -34.06
CA LEU A 379 -11.88 15.34 -35.39
C LEU A 379 -11.07 16.28 -36.28
N GLU A 380 -10.52 17.35 -35.77
CA GLU A 380 -9.65 18.25 -36.54
C GLU A 380 -8.36 17.56 -36.97
N GLU A 381 -7.71 16.83 -36.05
CA GLU A 381 -6.51 16.04 -36.38
C GLU A 381 -6.80 14.96 -37.42
N LEU A 382 -7.94 14.28 -37.31
CA LEU A 382 -8.36 13.27 -38.30
C LEU A 382 -8.60 13.88 -39.69
N ARG A 383 -9.16 15.09 -39.76
CA ARG A 383 -9.30 15.80 -41.07
C ARG A 383 -7.94 16.09 -41.70
N GLN A 384 -6.94 16.49 -40.89
CA GLN A 384 -5.58 16.74 -41.37
C GLN A 384 -4.88 15.46 -41.85
N LEU A 385 -5.31 14.30 -41.37
CA LEU A 385 -4.82 12.98 -41.78
C LEU A 385 -5.62 12.37 -42.96
N ASP A 386 -6.34 13.20 -43.74
CA ASP A 386 -7.22 12.79 -44.84
C ASP A 386 -8.36 11.83 -44.41
N MET A 387 -8.81 11.92 -43.16
CA MET A 387 -9.86 11.09 -42.57
C MET A 387 -11.13 11.92 -42.22
N GLY A 388 -11.46 12.92 -42.99
CA GLY A 388 -12.55 13.87 -42.69
C GLY A 388 -13.96 13.28 -42.67
N ARG A 389 -14.13 12.00 -43.01
CA ARG A 389 -15.42 11.30 -42.97
C ARG A 389 -15.69 10.57 -41.66
N ILE A 390 -14.67 10.45 -40.83
CA ILE A 390 -14.78 9.78 -39.52
C ILE A 390 -15.61 10.63 -38.56
N ARG A 391 -16.43 9.95 -37.79
CA ARG A 391 -17.13 10.53 -36.64
C ARG A 391 -16.50 9.99 -35.37
N PHE A 392 -16.21 10.86 -34.42
CA PHE A 392 -15.71 10.53 -33.10
C PHE A 392 -16.57 11.22 -32.06
N ALA A 393 -16.88 10.53 -30.96
CA ALA A 393 -17.59 11.08 -29.84
C ALA A 393 -17.07 10.44 -28.52
N VAL A 394 -17.05 11.22 -27.50
CA VAL A 394 -16.87 10.75 -26.12
C VAL A 394 -18.25 10.54 -25.53
N ASP A 395 -18.61 9.28 -25.28
CA ASP A 395 -19.86 8.89 -24.64
C ASP A 395 -19.68 8.89 -23.13
N ILE A 396 -20.56 9.59 -22.42
CA ILE A 396 -20.56 9.67 -20.95
C ILE A 396 -21.92 9.17 -20.46
N ALA A 397 -21.92 7.96 -19.91
CA ALA A 397 -23.08 7.33 -19.29
C ALA A 397 -23.02 7.50 -17.78
N GLU A 398 -24.17 7.70 -17.15
CA GLU A 398 -24.28 7.80 -15.70
C GLU A 398 -24.18 6.41 -15.06
N LYS A 399 -23.44 6.30 -13.96
CA LYS A 399 -23.34 5.12 -13.10
C LYS A 399 -23.54 5.50 -11.63
N PRO A 400 -23.80 4.54 -10.73
CA PRO A 400 -23.83 4.80 -9.29
C PRO A 400 -22.52 5.43 -8.80
N LEU A 401 -22.60 6.25 -7.75
CA LEU A 401 -21.43 6.87 -7.13
C LEU A 401 -20.37 5.82 -6.78
N SER A 402 -19.16 6.06 -7.21
CA SER A 402 -17.99 5.19 -7.03
C SER A 402 -16.75 6.03 -6.73
N ALA A 403 -15.61 5.39 -6.45
CA ALA A 403 -14.38 6.11 -6.09
C ALA A 403 -13.90 7.11 -7.17
N ASP A 404 -14.26 6.89 -8.43
CA ASP A 404 -13.88 7.69 -9.60
C ASP A 404 -15.00 8.61 -10.13
N GLY A 405 -16.10 8.74 -9.39
CA GLY A 405 -17.23 9.61 -9.78
C GLY A 405 -18.51 8.85 -10.12
N MET A 406 -19.37 9.50 -10.90
CA MET A 406 -20.66 8.97 -11.36
C MET A 406 -20.70 8.74 -12.88
N ASP A 407 -19.57 8.82 -13.58
CA ASP A 407 -19.49 8.75 -15.02
C ASP A 407 -18.78 7.49 -15.50
N GLN A 408 -19.34 6.83 -16.51
CA GLN A 408 -18.66 5.84 -17.31
C GLN A 408 -18.34 6.47 -18.67
N VAL A 409 -17.06 6.55 -19.02
CA VAL A 409 -16.58 7.21 -20.23
C VAL A 409 -16.15 6.17 -21.27
N ARG A 410 -16.61 6.34 -22.50
CA ARG A 410 -16.21 5.50 -23.62
C ARG A 410 -15.93 6.35 -24.86
N PHE A 411 -14.87 6.02 -25.57
CA PHE A 411 -14.58 6.64 -26.85
C PHE A 411 -15.22 5.83 -27.95
N LEU A 412 -16.13 6.48 -28.68
CA LEU A 412 -16.88 5.88 -29.77
C LEU A 412 -16.47 6.48 -31.10
N MET A 413 -16.49 5.68 -32.14
CA MET A 413 -16.11 6.10 -33.47
C MET A 413 -16.91 5.38 -34.56
N SER A 414 -17.03 6.02 -35.72
CA SER A 414 -17.52 5.41 -36.97
C SER A 414 -16.61 5.80 -38.12
N ALA A 415 -16.11 4.81 -38.85
CA ALA A 415 -15.25 5.02 -40.01
C ALA A 415 -16.01 5.49 -41.25
N ASN A 416 -17.30 5.16 -41.37
CA ASN A 416 -18.11 5.44 -42.52
C ASN A 416 -19.29 6.36 -42.21
N VAL A 417 -19.67 7.18 -43.19
CA VAL A 417 -20.85 8.04 -43.08
C VAL A 417 -22.11 7.17 -43.07
N GLY A 418 -22.95 7.37 -42.03
CA GLY A 418 -24.21 6.63 -41.89
C GLY A 418 -24.15 5.38 -41.02
N GLU A 419 -22.97 4.93 -40.59
CA GLU A 419 -22.81 3.86 -39.63
C GLU A 419 -22.99 4.39 -38.18
N GLU A 420 -23.42 3.51 -37.28
CA GLU A 420 -23.50 3.81 -35.86
C GLU A 420 -22.11 3.98 -35.25
N LEU A 421 -22.02 4.83 -34.22
CA LEU A 421 -20.82 4.96 -33.40
C LEU A 421 -20.60 3.67 -32.61
N ARG A 422 -19.40 3.12 -32.65
CA ARG A 422 -19.00 1.90 -31.93
C ARG A 422 -17.71 2.16 -31.15
N PRO A 423 -17.46 1.38 -30.11
CA PRO A 423 -16.19 1.45 -29.38
C PRO A 423 -14.97 1.31 -30.31
N ILE A 424 -13.94 2.09 -30.05
CA ILE A 424 -12.75 2.20 -30.96
C ILE A 424 -12.13 0.84 -31.22
N HIS A 425 -12.07 -0.05 -30.23
CA HIS A 425 -11.48 -1.38 -30.34
C HIS A 425 -12.20 -2.30 -31.35
N LYS A 426 -13.41 -1.95 -31.78
CA LYS A 426 -14.21 -2.70 -32.78
C LYS A 426 -14.02 -2.22 -34.23
N ILE A 427 -13.11 -1.29 -34.47
CA ILE A 427 -12.83 -0.78 -35.81
C ILE A 427 -11.93 -1.78 -36.54
N ALA A 428 -12.35 -2.24 -37.69
CA ALA A 428 -11.78 -3.42 -38.37
C ALA A 428 -10.54 -3.16 -39.23
N SER A 429 -10.21 -1.91 -39.61
CA SER A 429 -9.10 -1.60 -40.53
C SER A 429 -7.84 -1.20 -39.80
N GLY A 430 -6.76 -2.00 -39.90
CA GLY A 430 -5.49 -1.75 -39.25
C GLY A 430 -4.85 -0.40 -39.60
N GLY A 431 -4.89 0.02 -40.87
CA GLY A 431 -4.33 1.31 -41.28
C GLY A 431 -5.16 2.52 -40.86
N GLU A 432 -6.50 2.39 -40.77
CA GLU A 432 -7.36 3.44 -40.23
C GLU A 432 -7.18 3.57 -38.73
N LEU A 433 -7.15 2.45 -38.04
CA LEU A 433 -6.92 2.42 -36.57
C LEU A 433 -5.58 3.08 -36.21
N ALA A 434 -4.51 2.78 -36.96
CA ALA A 434 -3.19 3.39 -36.73
C ALA A 434 -3.24 4.93 -36.82
N ARG A 435 -3.91 5.49 -37.85
CA ARG A 435 -4.06 6.96 -38.00
C ARG A 435 -4.94 7.58 -36.93
N ILE A 436 -5.99 6.88 -36.52
CA ILE A 436 -6.86 7.29 -35.42
C ILE A 436 -6.05 7.38 -34.11
N MET A 437 -5.29 6.32 -33.82
CA MET A 437 -4.42 6.27 -32.64
C MET A 437 -3.37 7.39 -32.67
N LEU A 438 -2.83 7.68 -33.84
CA LEU A 438 -1.91 8.79 -34.03
C LEU A 438 -2.58 10.14 -33.73
N ALA A 439 -3.77 10.41 -34.28
CA ALA A 439 -4.52 11.64 -33.98
C ALA A 439 -4.78 11.80 -32.49
N MET A 440 -5.21 10.74 -31.84
CA MET A 440 -5.45 10.74 -30.38
C MET A 440 -4.16 10.99 -29.59
N LYS A 441 -3.05 10.30 -29.93
CA LYS A 441 -1.74 10.52 -29.31
C LYS A 441 -1.27 11.95 -29.45
N ILE A 442 -1.42 12.56 -30.62
CA ILE A 442 -1.06 13.96 -30.87
C ILE A 442 -1.85 14.88 -29.93
N VAL A 443 -3.19 14.74 -29.88
CA VAL A 443 -4.04 15.58 -29.04
C VAL A 443 -3.73 15.43 -27.57
N LEU A 444 -3.53 14.20 -27.11
CA LEU A 444 -3.22 13.93 -25.69
C LEU A 444 -1.82 14.42 -25.32
N SER A 445 -0.82 14.23 -26.20
CA SER A 445 0.57 14.66 -25.95
C SER A 445 0.74 16.18 -25.83
N GLU A 446 -0.13 16.97 -26.45
CA GLU A 446 -0.14 18.43 -26.29
C GLU A 446 -0.44 18.87 -24.84
N GLN A 447 -1.18 18.06 -24.09
CA GLN A 447 -1.55 18.30 -22.71
C GLN A 447 -0.53 17.74 -21.70
N ASP A 448 0.39 16.88 -22.15
CA ASP A 448 1.43 16.32 -21.27
C ASP A 448 2.25 17.42 -20.62
N GLN A 449 2.55 17.30 -19.35
CA GLN A 449 3.36 18.26 -18.59
C GLN A 449 4.87 17.99 -18.70
N VAL A 450 5.27 16.93 -19.41
CA VAL A 450 6.67 16.54 -19.56
C VAL A 450 7.41 17.40 -20.58
N GLY A 451 8.72 17.58 -20.39
CA GLY A 451 9.58 18.32 -21.28
C GLY A 451 9.99 17.57 -22.55
N THR A 452 9.94 16.24 -22.53
CA THR A 452 10.36 15.37 -23.66
C THR A 452 9.27 14.37 -24.03
N LEU A 453 8.94 14.29 -25.31
CA LEU A 453 8.01 13.32 -25.87
C LEU A 453 8.74 12.40 -26.83
N VAL A 454 8.54 11.11 -26.70
CA VAL A 454 9.08 10.09 -27.59
C VAL A 454 7.94 9.45 -28.37
N PHE A 455 8.04 9.44 -29.69
CA PHE A 455 7.06 8.83 -30.58
C PHE A 455 7.70 7.63 -31.29
N ASP A 456 7.16 6.44 -31.02
CA ASP A 456 7.54 5.21 -31.69
C ASP A 456 6.39 4.71 -32.56
N GLU A 457 6.72 4.22 -33.76
CA GLU A 457 5.76 3.67 -34.72
C GLU A 457 4.62 4.63 -35.13
N VAL A 458 4.84 5.94 -35.06
CA VAL A 458 3.82 6.94 -35.43
C VAL A 458 3.56 6.98 -36.95
N ASP A 459 4.41 6.37 -37.72
CA ASP A 459 4.38 6.28 -39.19
C ASP A 459 3.71 5.00 -39.69
N THR A 460 3.26 4.10 -38.82
CA THR A 460 2.53 2.89 -39.20
C THR A 460 1.20 3.24 -39.86
N GLY A 461 1.01 2.79 -41.10
CA GLY A 461 -0.21 3.05 -41.90
C GLY A 461 -0.37 4.48 -42.40
N VAL A 462 0.68 5.29 -42.33
CA VAL A 462 0.70 6.68 -42.83
C VAL A 462 1.61 6.78 -44.04
N SER A 463 1.21 7.51 -45.08
CA SER A 463 2.02 7.73 -46.30
C SER A 463 1.63 9.03 -47.02
N GLY A 464 2.47 9.47 -47.96
CA GLY A 464 2.20 10.60 -48.82
C GLY A 464 1.86 11.89 -48.06
N ARG A 465 0.72 12.52 -48.38
CA ARG A 465 0.29 13.79 -47.76
C ARG A 465 0.04 13.69 -46.26
N ALA A 466 -0.48 12.56 -45.81
CA ALA A 466 -0.71 12.35 -44.38
C ALA A 466 0.62 12.34 -43.60
N ALA A 467 1.68 11.70 -44.14
CA ALA A 467 3.02 11.70 -43.55
C ALA A 467 3.60 13.13 -43.41
N GLN A 468 3.38 13.98 -44.46
CA GLN A 468 3.79 15.37 -44.42
C GLN A 468 3.07 16.14 -43.31
N LYS A 469 1.77 15.95 -43.13
CA LYS A 469 1.01 16.59 -42.06
C LYS A 469 1.44 16.16 -40.66
N VAL A 470 1.74 14.87 -40.47
CA VAL A 470 2.33 14.36 -39.22
C VAL A 470 3.66 15.03 -38.95
N ALA A 471 4.54 15.13 -39.94
CA ALA A 471 5.84 15.77 -39.82
C ALA A 471 5.72 17.26 -39.43
N GLU A 472 4.82 18.01 -40.08
CA GLU A 472 4.52 19.39 -39.74
C GLU A 472 4.02 19.54 -38.30
N LYS A 473 3.19 18.60 -37.81
CA LYS A 473 2.66 18.61 -36.45
C LYS A 473 3.74 18.32 -35.43
N MET A 474 4.59 17.32 -35.69
CA MET A 474 5.73 17.02 -34.82
C MET A 474 6.67 18.23 -34.71
N ALA A 475 6.93 18.91 -35.82
CA ALA A 475 7.71 20.13 -35.84
C ALA A 475 7.06 21.27 -35.02
N ARG A 476 5.73 21.40 -35.04
CA ARG A 476 5.03 22.39 -34.18
C ARG A 476 5.13 22.06 -32.69
N ILE A 477 4.93 20.79 -32.32
CA ILE A 477 5.07 20.32 -30.92
C ILE A 477 6.50 20.56 -30.44
N SER A 478 7.49 20.32 -31.31
CA SER A 478 8.92 20.46 -30.97
C SER A 478 9.37 21.88 -30.65
N ARG A 479 8.53 22.89 -30.93
CA ARG A 479 8.79 24.28 -30.52
C ARG A 479 8.63 24.52 -29.02
N ARG A 480 7.86 23.69 -28.36
CA ARG A 480 7.55 23.82 -26.93
C ARG A 480 8.14 22.69 -26.09
N LYS A 481 8.36 21.54 -26.72
CA LYS A 481 8.83 20.32 -26.08
C LYS A 481 9.91 19.68 -26.93
N GLN A 482 10.83 18.96 -26.34
CA GLN A 482 11.71 18.10 -27.10
C GLN A 482 10.93 16.91 -27.65
N VAL A 483 11.06 16.62 -28.93
CA VAL A 483 10.43 15.49 -29.61
C VAL A 483 11.50 14.54 -30.12
N LEU A 484 11.39 13.25 -29.75
CA LEU A 484 12.18 12.16 -30.30
C LEU A 484 11.20 11.29 -31.11
N CYS A 485 11.52 10.99 -32.36
CA CYS A 485 10.66 10.18 -33.21
C CYS A 485 11.46 9.10 -33.92
N VAL A 486 11.07 7.84 -33.71
CA VAL A 486 11.56 6.71 -34.50
C VAL A 486 10.70 6.57 -35.74
N THR A 487 11.30 6.65 -36.92
CA THR A 487 10.55 6.66 -38.18
C THR A 487 11.29 5.98 -39.33
N HIS A 488 10.52 5.50 -40.30
CA HIS A 488 11.00 5.05 -41.60
C HIS A 488 10.54 5.97 -42.73
N LEU A 489 9.77 7.04 -42.41
CA LEU A 489 9.24 7.97 -43.40
C LEU A 489 10.21 9.12 -43.64
N PRO A 490 10.60 9.37 -44.93
CA PRO A 490 11.49 10.47 -45.29
C PRO A 490 10.93 11.85 -44.91
N GLN A 491 9.60 12.04 -44.95
CA GLN A 491 8.96 13.30 -44.56
C GLN A 491 9.19 13.68 -43.12
N LEU A 492 9.06 12.72 -42.20
CA LEU A 492 9.31 12.95 -40.77
C LEU A 492 10.80 13.22 -40.53
N ALA A 493 11.68 12.40 -41.11
CA ALA A 493 13.11 12.54 -40.99
C ALA A 493 13.64 13.88 -41.59
N ALA A 494 13.09 14.33 -42.72
CA ALA A 494 13.43 15.63 -43.29
C ALA A 494 13.03 16.81 -42.41
N MET A 495 11.88 16.70 -41.71
CA MET A 495 11.36 17.75 -40.84
C MET A 495 12.11 17.90 -39.51
N ALA A 496 12.90 16.93 -39.11
CA ALA A 496 13.64 16.96 -37.87
C ALA A 496 14.74 18.04 -37.85
N ASP A 497 14.97 18.64 -36.70
CA ASP A 497 16.10 19.56 -36.45
C ASP A 497 17.42 18.78 -36.38
N THR A 498 17.41 17.62 -35.71
CA THR A 498 18.55 16.70 -35.59
C THR A 498 18.12 15.32 -36.11
N HIS A 499 18.98 14.70 -36.92
CA HIS A 499 18.71 13.39 -37.49
C HIS A 499 19.82 12.40 -37.14
N PHE A 500 19.43 11.24 -36.64
CA PHE A 500 20.33 10.14 -36.31
C PHE A 500 20.04 8.92 -37.19
N SER A 501 21.08 8.27 -37.70
CA SER A 501 20.96 6.94 -38.32
C SER A 501 21.32 5.87 -37.30
N VAL A 502 20.57 4.77 -37.31
CA VAL A 502 20.81 3.56 -36.55
C VAL A 502 21.21 2.45 -37.52
N GLU A 503 22.46 2.07 -37.52
CA GLU A 503 23.05 1.15 -38.47
C GLU A 503 23.58 -0.13 -37.80
N LYS A 504 23.40 -1.26 -38.49
CA LYS A 504 24.02 -2.51 -38.09
C LYS A 504 25.40 -2.65 -38.74
N GLY A 505 26.38 -3.06 -37.96
CA GLY A 505 27.66 -3.49 -38.43
C GLY A 505 28.01 -4.89 -37.93
N GLU A 506 28.99 -5.52 -38.57
CA GLU A 506 29.58 -6.76 -38.09
C GLU A 506 31.05 -6.50 -37.71
N ARG A 507 31.43 -6.93 -36.53
CA ARG A 507 32.79 -6.86 -36.03
C ARG A 507 33.11 -8.16 -35.28
N ASP A 508 34.19 -8.83 -35.66
CA ASP A 508 34.64 -10.08 -35.03
C ASP A 508 33.57 -11.20 -35.02
N GLY A 509 32.75 -11.27 -36.09
CA GLY A 509 31.66 -12.25 -36.23
C GLY A 509 30.43 -11.97 -35.31
N ARG A 510 30.32 -10.78 -34.74
CA ARG A 510 29.21 -10.34 -33.92
C ARG A 510 28.56 -9.07 -34.52
N THR A 511 27.26 -9.02 -34.45
CA THR A 511 26.50 -7.82 -34.84
C THR A 511 26.60 -6.77 -33.75
N TYR A 512 26.85 -5.53 -34.13
CA TYR A 512 26.75 -4.35 -33.29
C TYR A 512 25.85 -3.30 -33.94
N THR A 513 25.32 -2.42 -33.14
CA THR A 513 24.52 -1.28 -33.60
C THR A 513 25.27 0.01 -33.26
N ALA A 514 25.40 0.90 -34.24
CA ALA A 514 25.95 2.23 -34.08
C ALA A 514 24.81 3.26 -34.29
N VAL A 515 24.82 4.30 -33.47
CA VAL A 515 23.93 5.46 -33.62
C VAL A 515 24.80 6.65 -33.99
N GLN A 516 24.55 7.25 -35.15
CA GLN A 516 25.33 8.36 -35.67
C GLN A 516 24.45 9.57 -35.96
N ARG A 517 24.86 10.75 -35.49
CA ARG A 517 24.26 12.01 -35.91
C ARG A 517 24.67 12.31 -37.36
N LEU A 518 23.68 12.64 -38.21
CA LEU A 518 23.90 12.91 -39.60
C LEU A 518 24.10 14.40 -39.85
N ASP A 519 25.10 14.73 -40.68
CA ASP A 519 25.26 16.05 -41.27
C ASP A 519 24.28 16.23 -42.47
N ARG A 520 24.27 17.40 -43.10
CA ARG A 520 23.32 17.71 -44.18
C ARG A 520 23.45 16.72 -45.37
N GLU A 521 24.67 16.41 -45.79
CA GLU A 521 24.88 15.51 -46.92
C GLU A 521 24.52 14.06 -46.58
N GLN A 522 24.86 13.62 -45.39
CA GLN A 522 24.47 12.31 -44.87
C GLN A 522 22.93 12.21 -44.72
N ARG A 523 22.28 13.27 -44.26
CA ARG A 523 20.78 13.34 -44.24
C ARG A 523 20.19 13.18 -45.61
N ARG A 524 20.74 13.86 -46.63
CA ARG A 524 20.27 13.75 -48.02
C ARG A 524 20.39 12.31 -48.52
N GLN A 525 21.51 11.64 -48.23
CA GLN A 525 21.74 10.24 -48.62
C GLN A 525 20.79 9.29 -47.88
N GLU A 526 20.59 9.49 -46.60
CA GLU A 526 19.68 8.66 -45.80
C GLU A 526 18.22 8.83 -46.26
N LEU A 527 17.76 10.06 -46.51
CA LEU A 527 16.43 10.31 -47.06
C LEU A 527 16.25 9.66 -48.46
N ALA A 528 17.27 9.73 -49.28
CA ALA A 528 17.27 9.05 -50.57
C ALA A 528 17.20 7.52 -50.41
N ARG A 529 17.92 6.96 -49.46
CA ARG A 529 17.85 5.54 -49.10
C ARG A 529 16.46 5.13 -48.57
N LEU A 530 15.84 5.92 -47.74
CA LEU A 530 14.47 5.69 -47.23
C LEU A 530 13.42 5.74 -48.35
N THR A 531 13.66 6.52 -49.43
CA THR A 531 12.75 6.68 -50.54
C THR A 531 12.95 5.61 -51.62
N GLY A 532 14.21 5.31 -51.97
CA GLY A 532 14.58 4.45 -53.11
C GLY A 532 15.09 3.07 -52.72
N GLY A 533 15.24 2.78 -51.40
CA GLY A 533 15.81 1.53 -50.95
C GLY A 533 17.31 1.41 -51.28
N SER A 534 17.73 0.24 -51.78
CA SER A 534 19.13 -0.04 -52.14
C SER A 534 19.64 0.63 -53.41
N HIS A 535 18.72 1.15 -54.26
CA HIS A 535 19.05 1.80 -55.53
C HIS A 535 18.80 3.32 -55.47
N VAL A 536 19.84 4.05 -55.09
CA VAL A 536 19.77 5.52 -55.03
C VAL A 536 20.22 6.11 -56.36
N SER A 537 19.25 6.65 -57.16
CA SER A 537 19.53 7.40 -58.37
C SER A 537 19.70 8.89 -58.07
N GLN A 538 20.29 9.64 -59.04
CA GLN A 538 20.41 11.10 -58.92
C GLN A 538 19.07 11.79 -58.69
N THR A 539 18.01 11.34 -59.39
CA THR A 539 16.65 11.88 -59.25
C THR A 539 16.12 11.69 -57.81
N ILE A 540 16.43 10.57 -57.14
CA ILE A 540 16.02 10.33 -55.74
C ILE A 540 16.81 11.25 -54.79
N LEU A 541 18.10 11.47 -55.05
CA LEU A 541 18.93 12.43 -54.30
C LEU A 541 18.41 13.88 -54.45
N ASP A 542 18.00 14.26 -55.66
CA ASP A 542 17.44 15.59 -55.91
C ASP A 542 16.08 15.76 -55.20
N GLY A 543 15.25 14.71 -55.18
CA GLY A 543 13.99 14.69 -54.41
C GLY A 543 14.22 14.75 -52.88
N ALA A 544 15.27 14.10 -52.38
CA ALA A 544 15.65 14.19 -50.97
C ALA A 544 16.10 15.62 -50.58
N GLU A 545 16.84 16.30 -51.46
CA GLU A 545 17.24 17.70 -51.26
C GLU A 545 16.04 18.62 -51.27
N GLU A 546 15.05 18.40 -52.19
CA GLU A 546 13.81 19.16 -52.21
C GLU A 546 13.01 19.01 -50.93
N LEU A 547 12.87 17.79 -50.39
CA LEU A 547 12.22 17.52 -49.09
C LEU A 547 12.92 18.28 -47.94
N LEU A 548 14.26 18.29 -47.88
CA LEU A 548 15.00 19.04 -46.87
C LEU A 548 14.76 20.55 -46.99
N ALA A 549 14.77 21.10 -48.23
CA ALA A 549 14.54 22.50 -48.48
C ALA A 549 13.11 22.95 -48.11
N GLU A 550 12.10 22.13 -48.40
CA GLU A 550 10.71 22.38 -47.99
C GLU A 550 10.56 22.33 -46.47
N ALA A 551 11.15 21.35 -45.80
CA ALA A 551 11.14 21.25 -44.35
C ALA A 551 11.80 22.45 -43.69
N GLU A 552 12.93 22.94 -44.20
CA GLU A 552 13.60 24.16 -43.74
C GLU A 552 12.72 25.39 -43.89
N LYS A 553 12.06 25.56 -45.03
CA LYS A 553 11.12 26.67 -45.24
C LYS A 553 9.97 26.62 -44.24
N PHE A 554 9.39 25.43 -44.06
CA PHE A 554 8.31 25.26 -43.09
C PHE A 554 8.75 25.61 -41.66
N ARG A 555 9.90 25.08 -41.21
CA ARG A 555 10.45 25.40 -39.88
C ARG A 555 10.75 26.90 -39.73
N ALA A 556 11.26 27.56 -40.76
CA ALA A 556 11.49 29.01 -40.77
C ALA A 556 10.20 29.81 -40.64
N SER A 557 9.09 29.36 -41.26
CA SER A 557 7.77 30.02 -41.18
C SER A 557 7.12 29.92 -39.80
N MET A 558 7.61 29.02 -38.92
CA MET A 558 7.14 28.87 -37.52
C MET A 558 7.94 29.70 -36.52
N ARG A 559 9.05 30.32 -36.96
CA ARG A 559 9.83 31.25 -36.09
C ARG A 559 9.15 32.62 -36.05
#